data_1b1ba99c5cfcb3093df0c9f39ba2d189
#
_entry.id   1b1ba99c5cfcb3093df0c9f39ba2d189
#
_cell.length_a   1.000
_cell.length_b   1.000
_cell.length_c   1.000
_cell.angle_alpha   90.00
_cell.angle_beta   90.00
_cell.angle_gamma   90.00
#
_symmetry.space_group_name_H-M   'P 1'
#
loop_
_entity.id
_entity.type
_entity.pdbx_description
1 polymer ?
#
loop_
_entity_poly.entity_id
_entity_poly.type
_entity_poly.pdbx_seq_one_letter_code
_entity_poly.pdbx_strand_id
1 'polypeptide(L)'
;MKKLKTALLLIIISLSLNGFTQLSSFDLSKYKLPNLERRTLDTYFNFNGRNNYFKINDTLYSRYQKFATNSYNSNINIGYNYYLNSEKYQRDAVLRLDFLSSFYNQKEDDELDYKNNDLTPSLFYQYTNRKYFNPKTFFETDLLLHYQYRNNIIYSLSPMTNRTEKTGDIQSHKILAAIPLKIGRGRIEQVQDARHAVYILKELTKVGSITEDLSDEDILEFATLISEIKNRRYFDSRLQKIAEIVSVDSFLVSKGYITEQDAKYFTTLNDYWTYGDQQIRQNGTRISFALTPGYYFNTYTDITDQLSYREADYDINAISIDGGFELKHEKLISQTWQNTIDLIVYGGYTSGKKNDRLNSIKENFKVPSAQLGFFQTIGFYPSTRTDAGFRYSIQYTQLFDKTNTNQSIGFDGQAAKAATDLWVNYYISPKFRLYFSLSFYYIWQDSEDYVYINFDDNKTIYHSQLLNSINHEVNSLAYYYRTNELSHEIRLGLVYSIF
;
A
#
# COMPACT_ATOMS: atom_id res chain seq x y z
N MET A 1 25.22 19.40 9.54
CA MET A 1 24.54 20.71 9.57
C MET A 1 24.25 21.33 8.20
N LYS A 2 25.17 21.37 7.21
CA LYS A 2 24.86 21.93 5.86
C LYS A 2 23.75 21.14 5.15
N LYS A 3 23.79 19.80 5.17
CA LYS A 3 22.79 18.92 4.53
C LYS A 3 21.39 19.07 5.14
N LEU A 4 21.30 19.28 6.47
CA LEU A 4 20.03 19.51 7.15
C LEU A 4 19.39 20.86 6.77
N LYS A 5 20.21 21.91 6.59
CA LYS A 5 19.74 23.23 6.12
C LYS A 5 19.20 23.17 4.69
N THR A 6 19.84 22.38 3.81
CA THR A 6 19.37 22.18 2.42
C THR A 6 18.04 21.43 2.37
N ALA A 7 17.86 20.38 3.19
CA ALA A 7 16.60 19.68 3.31
C ALA A 7 15.48 20.56 3.86
N LEU A 8 15.76 21.38 4.87
CA LEU A 8 14.81 22.35 5.43
C LEU A 8 14.43 23.43 4.42
N LEU A 9 15.38 23.89 3.59
CA LEU A 9 15.14 24.86 2.52
C LEU A 9 14.24 24.27 1.43
N LEU A 10 14.42 23.01 1.04
CA LEU A 10 13.56 22.31 0.08
C LEU A 10 12.13 22.15 0.61
N ILE A 11 11.96 21.86 1.90
CA ILE A 11 10.65 21.80 2.55
C ILE A 11 9.97 23.19 2.54
N ILE A 12 10.70 24.26 2.80
CA ILE A 12 10.16 25.63 2.78
C ILE A 12 9.77 26.05 1.36
N ILE A 13 10.55 25.69 0.35
CA ILE A 13 10.24 25.97 -1.07
C ILE A 13 8.98 25.20 -1.51
N SER A 14 8.79 23.97 -1.04
CA SER A 14 7.61 23.16 -1.36
C SER A 14 6.30 23.71 -0.77
N LEU A 15 6.39 24.40 0.37
CA LEU A 15 5.25 25.08 1.01
C LEU A 15 4.84 26.38 0.31
N SER A 16 5.72 26.95 -0.53
CA SER A 16 5.49 28.25 -1.19
C SER A 16 4.88 28.17 -2.61
N LEU A 17 4.57 26.98 -3.14
CA LEU A 17 3.92 26.84 -4.46
C LEU A 17 2.42 27.24 -4.44
N ASN A 18 2.14 28.48 -4.03
CA ASN A 18 0.78 29.01 -3.91
C ASN A 18 0.31 29.78 -5.15
N GLY A 19 0.98 29.66 -6.31
CA GLY A 19 0.88 30.62 -7.39
C GLY A 19 0.21 30.19 -8.71
N PHE A 20 -0.61 29.14 -8.75
CA PHE A 20 -1.34 28.80 -9.99
C PHE A 20 -2.79 29.25 -9.91
N THR A 21 -3.16 30.16 -10.81
CA THR A 21 -4.53 30.69 -10.93
C THR A 21 -5.51 29.62 -11.37
N GLN A 22 -6.62 29.55 -10.69
CA GLN A 22 -7.75 28.67 -10.94
C GLN A 22 -8.49 29.12 -12.21
N LEU A 23 -8.59 28.25 -13.20
CA LEU A 23 -9.26 28.54 -14.49
C LEU A 23 -10.78 28.30 -14.48
N SER A 24 -11.34 27.85 -13.35
CA SER A 24 -12.79 27.65 -13.19
C SER A 24 -13.28 28.31 -11.92
N SER A 25 -14.51 28.80 -11.95
CA SER A 25 -15.10 29.57 -10.86
C SER A 25 -15.45 28.76 -9.61
N PHE A 26 -15.66 27.43 -9.72
CA PHE A 26 -16.11 26.60 -8.60
C PHE A 26 -14.97 26.11 -7.73
N ASP A 27 -15.05 26.38 -6.42
CA ASP A 27 -14.10 25.90 -5.43
C ASP A 27 -14.54 24.53 -4.86
N LEU A 28 -13.84 23.47 -5.30
CA LEU A 28 -14.08 22.09 -4.84
C LEU A 28 -13.97 21.93 -3.31
N SER A 29 -13.27 22.81 -2.61
CA SER A 29 -13.10 22.74 -1.15
C SER A 29 -14.40 23.04 -0.38
N LYS A 30 -15.39 23.64 -1.03
CA LYS A 30 -16.72 23.88 -0.45
C LYS A 30 -17.53 22.61 -0.27
N TYR A 31 -17.21 21.56 -1.02
CA TYR A 31 -17.93 20.30 -0.96
C TYR A 31 -17.60 19.51 0.31
N LYS A 32 -18.63 18.96 0.94
CA LYS A 32 -18.53 18.02 2.04
C LYS A 32 -19.25 16.73 1.67
N LEU A 33 -18.55 15.63 1.83
CA LEU A 33 -19.12 14.32 1.56
C LEU A 33 -20.34 14.09 2.47
N PRO A 34 -21.50 13.69 1.94
CA PRO A 34 -22.70 13.40 2.75
C PRO A 34 -22.46 12.20 3.68
N ASN A 35 -23.41 11.97 4.58
CA ASN A 35 -23.41 10.75 5.39
C ASN A 35 -23.59 9.56 4.47
N LEU A 36 -22.60 8.67 4.43
CA LEU A 36 -22.62 7.49 3.57
C LEU A 36 -21.87 6.32 4.20
N GLU A 37 -22.25 5.13 3.77
CA GLU A 37 -21.64 3.87 4.16
C GLU A 37 -21.40 3.03 2.91
N ARG A 38 -20.17 2.54 2.73
CA ARG A 38 -19.76 1.66 1.61
C ARG A 38 -19.22 0.36 2.17
N ARG A 39 -19.54 -0.74 1.49
CA ARG A 39 -18.97 -2.06 1.77
C ARG A 39 -18.67 -2.72 0.43
N THR A 40 -17.46 -3.21 0.26
CA THR A 40 -17.07 -3.99 -0.93
C THR A 40 -16.49 -5.31 -0.51
N LEU A 41 -16.73 -6.33 -1.32
CA LEU A 41 -16.10 -7.64 -1.23
C LEU A 41 -15.45 -7.93 -2.56
N ASP A 42 -14.14 -7.99 -2.57
CA ASP A 42 -13.35 -8.23 -3.76
C ASP A 42 -12.68 -9.60 -3.65
N THR A 43 -12.70 -10.36 -4.73
CA THR A 43 -12.00 -11.64 -4.82
C THR A 43 -11.08 -11.60 -6.03
N TYR A 44 -9.86 -12.05 -5.81
CA TYR A 44 -8.85 -12.10 -6.85
C TYR A 44 -8.20 -13.47 -6.87
N PHE A 45 -8.08 -14.04 -8.06
CA PHE A 45 -7.35 -15.28 -8.29
C PHE A 45 -6.32 -15.07 -9.39
N ASN A 46 -5.08 -15.41 -9.10
CA ASN A 46 -4.00 -15.43 -10.07
C ASN A 46 -3.31 -16.79 -10.06
N PHE A 47 -3.11 -17.33 -11.24
CA PHE A 47 -2.31 -18.52 -11.45
C PHE A 47 -1.27 -18.24 -12.51
N ASN A 48 -0.03 -18.55 -12.20
CA ASN A 48 1.11 -18.38 -13.11
C ASN A 48 1.90 -19.68 -13.16
N GLY A 49 2.04 -20.23 -14.36
CA GLY A 49 2.82 -21.43 -14.61
C GLY A 49 3.96 -21.16 -15.59
N ARG A 50 5.14 -21.64 -15.27
CA ARG A 50 6.31 -21.57 -16.14
C ARG A 50 6.99 -22.91 -16.21
N ASN A 51 7.25 -23.36 -17.43
CA ASN A 51 8.00 -24.57 -17.72
C ASN A 51 9.18 -24.20 -18.62
N ASN A 52 10.39 -24.55 -18.20
CA ASN A 52 11.60 -24.39 -19.01
C ASN A 52 12.25 -25.74 -19.21
N TYR A 53 12.67 -25.99 -20.43
CA TYR A 53 13.47 -27.15 -20.79
C TYR A 53 14.72 -26.68 -21.54
N PHE A 54 15.89 -27.07 -21.06
CA PHE A 54 17.15 -26.75 -21.73
C PHE A 54 18.12 -27.90 -21.67
N LYS A 55 18.99 -27.97 -22.66
CA LYS A 55 20.03 -28.98 -22.79
C LYS A 55 21.39 -28.29 -22.76
N ILE A 56 22.28 -28.80 -21.94
CA ILE A 56 23.68 -28.38 -21.93
C ILE A 56 24.49 -29.46 -22.61
N ASN A 57 25.23 -29.06 -23.63
CA ASN A 57 26.20 -29.91 -24.30
C ASN A 57 27.59 -29.32 -24.04
N ASP A 58 28.26 -29.84 -23.01
CA ASP A 58 29.61 -29.43 -22.66
C ASP A 58 30.60 -30.27 -23.43
N THR A 59 31.16 -29.68 -24.47
CA THR A 59 32.15 -30.35 -25.36
C THR A 59 33.50 -30.53 -24.67
N LEU A 60 33.83 -29.74 -23.66
CA LEU A 60 35.09 -29.85 -22.90
C LEU A 60 35.12 -31.07 -21.96
N TYR A 61 33.99 -31.43 -21.40
CA TYR A 61 33.91 -32.56 -20.45
C TYR A 61 33.08 -33.73 -21.00
N SER A 62 32.68 -33.70 -22.28
CA SER A 62 31.84 -34.71 -22.94
C SER A 62 30.56 -35.02 -22.16
N ARG A 63 30.03 -34.05 -21.46
CA ARG A 63 28.86 -34.19 -20.59
C ARG A 63 27.64 -33.61 -21.30
N TYR A 64 26.62 -34.43 -21.42
CA TYR A 64 25.32 -34.06 -21.94
C TYR A 64 24.32 -34.10 -20.78
N GLN A 65 23.71 -32.97 -20.46
CA GLN A 65 22.73 -32.86 -19.40
C GLN A 65 21.44 -32.21 -19.91
N LYS A 66 20.31 -32.73 -19.49
CA LYS A 66 18.98 -32.16 -19.73
C LYS A 66 18.45 -31.61 -18.42
N PHE A 67 17.97 -30.40 -18.47
CA PHE A 67 17.32 -29.77 -17.33
C PHE A 67 15.89 -29.41 -17.68
N ALA A 68 14.94 -29.73 -16.80
CA ALA A 68 13.57 -29.31 -16.86
C ALA A 68 13.16 -28.65 -15.55
N THR A 69 12.68 -27.42 -15.61
CA THR A 69 12.18 -26.71 -14.44
C THR A 69 10.70 -26.36 -14.62
N ASN A 70 9.89 -26.67 -13.64
CA ASN A 70 8.48 -26.28 -13.58
C ASN A 70 8.25 -25.41 -12.34
N SER A 71 7.63 -24.27 -12.53
CA SER A 71 7.23 -23.37 -11.45
C SER A 71 5.77 -23.00 -11.62
N TYR A 72 4.99 -23.22 -10.57
CA TYR A 72 3.58 -22.87 -10.51
C TYR A 72 3.34 -22.03 -9.27
N ASN A 73 2.74 -20.86 -9.46
CA ASN A 73 2.38 -19.95 -8.38
C ASN A 73 0.89 -19.66 -8.45
N SER A 74 0.21 -19.77 -7.35
CA SER A 74 -1.18 -19.34 -7.22
C SER A 74 -1.35 -18.37 -6.08
N ASN A 75 -2.23 -17.40 -6.28
CA ASN A 75 -2.63 -16.44 -5.27
C ASN A 75 -4.14 -16.30 -5.30
N ILE A 76 -4.77 -16.56 -4.16
CA ILE A 76 -6.19 -16.27 -3.91
C ILE A 76 -6.23 -15.18 -2.86
N ASN A 77 -6.85 -14.06 -3.20
CA ASN A 77 -7.07 -12.94 -2.29
C ASN A 77 -8.57 -12.72 -2.14
N ILE A 78 -9.02 -12.58 -0.91
CA ILE A 78 -10.39 -12.18 -0.56
C ILE A 78 -10.28 -10.93 0.30
N GLY A 79 -10.80 -9.82 -0.21
CA GLY A 79 -10.75 -8.51 0.41
C GLY A 79 -12.14 -7.99 0.77
N TYR A 80 -12.35 -7.61 2.03
CA TYR A 80 -13.53 -6.87 2.45
C TYR A 80 -13.12 -5.48 2.89
N ASN A 81 -13.77 -4.46 2.32
CA ASN A 81 -13.54 -3.07 2.67
C ASN A 81 -14.85 -2.46 3.19
N TYR A 82 -14.74 -1.70 4.26
CA TYR A 82 -15.80 -0.93 4.88
C TYR A 82 -15.38 0.53 5.03
N TYR A 83 -16.26 1.43 4.66
CA TYR A 83 -16.07 2.87 4.83
C TYR A 83 -17.36 3.51 5.31
N LEU A 84 -17.28 4.35 6.34
CA LEU A 84 -18.38 5.18 6.83
C LEU A 84 -17.89 6.62 6.99
N ASN A 85 -18.63 7.55 6.42
CA ASN A 85 -18.48 8.98 6.65
C ASN A 85 -19.75 9.56 7.22
N SER A 86 -19.64 10.30 8.31
CA SER A 86 -20.71 11.08 8.90
C SER A 86 -20.13 12.31 9.60
N GLU A 87 -20.95 13.24 10.05
CA GLU A 87 -20.48 14.39 10.82
C GLU A 87 -19.65 13.99 12.04
N LYS A 88 -20.08 12.94 12.74
CA LYS A 88 -19.48 12.49 13.99
C LYS A 88 -18.43 11.41 13.83
N TYR A 89 -18.44 10.66 12.72
CA TYR A 89 -17.56 9.49 12.55
C TYR A 89 -16.99 9.43 11.14
N GLN A 90 -15.70 9.08 11.08
CA GLN A 90 -15.07 8.51 9.89
C GLN A 90 -14.50 7.16 10.29
N ARG A 91 -14.92 6.09 9.61
CA ARG A 91 -14.50 4.71 9.88
C ARG A 91 -14.03 4.04 8.60
N ASP A 92 -12.95 3.32 8.72
CA ASP A 92 -12.41 2.49 7.66
C ASP A 92 -12.11 1.11 8.23
N ALA A 93 -12.43 0.05 7.50
CA ALA A 93 -11.97 -1.29 7.82
C ALA A 93 -11.53 -2.01 6.54
N VAL A 94 -10.45 -2.75 6.66
CA VAL A 94 -9.93 -3.63 5.61
C VAL A 94 -9.67 -4.98 6.23
N LEU A 95 -10.28 -6.02 5.67
CA LEU A 95 -9.96 -7.42 5.97
C LEU A 95 -9.45 -8.06 4.69
N ARG A 96 -8.28 -8.69 4.73
CA ARG A 96 -7.73 -9.45 3.62
C ARG A 96 -7.34 -10.84 4.08
N LEU A 97 -7.71 -11.82 3.28
CA LEU A 97 -7.27 -13.19 3.39
C LEU A 97 -6.49 -13.51 2.12
N ASP A 98 -5.24 -13.85 2.28
CA ASP A 98 -4.35 -14.23 1.18
C ASP A 98 -3.95 -15.68 1.32
N PHE A 99 -4.01 -16.42 0.24
CA PHE A 99 -3.52 -17.79 0.13
C PHE A 99 -2.52 -17.85 -1.00
N LEU A 100 -1.24 -17.78 -0.63
CA LEU A 100 -0.13 -17.92 -1.57
C LEU A 100 0.34 -19.36 -1.58
N SER A 101 0.49 -19.95 -2.76
CA SER A 101 1.09 -21.26 -2.94
C SER A 101 2.07 -21.22 -4.08
N SER A 102 3.27 -21.72 -3.86
CA SER A 102 4.25 -21.93 -4.91
C SER A 102 4.73 -23.37 -4.93
N PHE A 103 4.87 -23.88 -6.12
CA PHE A 103 5.41 -25.19 -6.40
C PHE A 103 6.54 -25.03 -7.41
N TYR A 104 7.70 -25.54 -7.07
CA TYR A 104 8.86 -25.56 -7.95
C TYR A 104 9.43 -26.95 -8.00
N ASN A 105 9.73 -27.47 -9.19
CA ASN A 105 10.55 -28.64 -9.33
C ASN A 105 11.60 -28.48 -10.41
N GLN A 106 12.73 -29.16 -10.23
CA GLN A 106 13.81 -29.27 -11.18
C GLN A 106 14.08 -30.77 -11.39
N LYS A 107 14.29 -31.14 -12.64
CA LYS A 107 14.73 -32.47 -13.03
C LYS A 107 16.02 -32.35 -13.82
N GLU A 108 16.97 -33.21 -13.52
CA GLU A 108 18.18 -33.43 -14.29
C GLU A 108 18.11 -34.83 -14.90
N ASP A 109 18.31 -34.93 -16.22
CA ASP A 109 18.24 -36.20 -17.00
C ASP A 109 16.96 -37.03 -16.73
N ASP A 110 15.81 -36.36 -16.61
CA ASP A 110 14.48 -36.91 -16.30
C ASP A 110 14.27 -37.43 -14.87
N GLU A 111 15.27 -37.36 -14.00
CA GLU A 111 15.16 -37.65 -12.58
C GLU A 111 14.83 -36.38 -11.78
N LEU A 112 14.08 -36.52 -10.67
CA LEU A 112 13.74 -35.40 -9.80
C LEU A 112 14.95 -35.04 -8.93
N ASP A 113 15.55 -33.89 -9.20
CA ASP A 113 16.72 -33.37 -8.47
C ASP A 113 16.30 -32.49 -7.28
N TYR A 114 15.34 -31.60 -7.50
CA TYR A 114 14.89 -30.65 -6.48
C TYR A 114 13.38 -30.39 -6.58
N LYS A 115 12.72 -30.33 -5.43
CA LYS A 115 11.30 -29.94 -5.35
C LYS A 115 11.09 -29.04 -4.12
N ASN A 116 10.37 -27.96 -4.32
CA ASN A 116 10.01 -27.01 -3.27
C ASN A 116 8.52 -26.71 -3.32
N ASN A 117 7.82 -26.90 -2.21
CA ASN A 117 6.41 -26.58 -2.03
C ASN A 117 6.30 -25.55 -0.91
N ASP A 118 5.83 -24.36 -1.21
CA ASP A 118 5.59 -23.29 -0.25
C ASP A 118 4.09 -22.97 -0.19
N LEU A 119 3.53 -22.94 1.00
CA LEU A 119 2.17 -22.51 1.29
C LEU A 119 2.20 -21.42 2.36
N THR A 120 1.66 -20.25 2.02
CA THR A 120 1.69 -19.09 2.89
C THR A 120 0.31 -18.43 2.96
N PRO A 121 -0.62 -18.94 3.79
CA PRO A 121 -1.85 -18.21 4.12
C PRO A 121 -1.55 -17.04 5.06
N SER A 122 -2.25 -15.92 4.83
CA SER A 122 -2.19 -14.77 5.72
C SER A 122 -3.55 -14.12 5.91
N LEU A 123 -3.73 -13.50 7.07
CA LEU A 123 -4.86 -12.66 7.43
C LEU A 123 -4.34 -11.29 7.82
N PHE A 124 -4.87 -10.26 7.18
CA PHE A 124 -4.63 -8.87 7.53
C PHE A 124 -5.95 -8.19 7.88
N TYR A 125 -6.02 -7.57 9.04
CA TYR A 125 -7.16 -6.78 9.47
C TYR A 125 -6.69 -5.42 9.96
N GLN A 126 -7.28 -4.38 9.41
CA GLN A 126 -7.10 -3.00 9.85
C GLN A 126 -8.45 -2.36 10.04
N TYR A 127 -8.64 -1.69 11.17
CA TYR A 127 -9.83 -0.91 11.48
C TYR A 127 -9.42 0.44 12.04
N THR A 128 -9.99 1.49 11.52
CA THR A 128 -9.84 2.87 11.99
C THR A 128 -11.22 3.39 12.40
N ASN A 129 -11.34 3.90 13.60
CA ASN A 129 -12.54 4.58 14.09
C ASN A 129 -12.17 5.96 14.62
N ARG A 130 -12.50 6.97 13.84
CA ARG A 130 -12.29 8.38 14.21
C ARG A 130 -13.61 8.99 14.61
N LYS A 131 -13.71 9.39 15.88
CA LYS A 131 -14.87 10.05 16.47
C LYS A 131 -14.58 11.55 16.64
N TYR A 132 -15.41 12.38 16.04
CA TYR A 132 -15.33 13.84 16.14
C TYR A 132 -16.18 14.32 17.31
N PHE A 133 -15.59 15.11 18.20
CA PHE A 133 -16.30 15.81 19.31
C PHE A 133 -16.87 17.15 18.86
N ASN A 134 -16.21 17.76 17.88
CA ASN A 134 -16.63 18.95 17.16
C ASN A 134 -16.08 18.83 15.72
N PRO A 135 -16.44 19.73 14.76
CA PRO A 135 -16.00 19.61 13.37
C PRO A 135 -14.49 19.52 13.14
N LYS A 136 -13.68 19.83 14.16
CA LYS A 136 -12.21 19.91 14.02
C LYS A 136 -11.44 18.98 14.94
N THR A 137 -11.98 18.55 16.07
CA THR A 137 -11.22 17.76 17.08
C THR A 137 -11.76 16.34 17.11
N PHE A 138 -10.86 15.36 17.12
CA PHE A 138 -11.22 13.96 17.11
C PHE A 138 -10.37 13.13 18.08
N PHE A 139 -10.93 11.99 18.44
CA PHE A 139 -10.22 10.85 18.99
C PHE A 139 -10.32 9.69 18.00
N GLU A 140 -9.20 9.01 17.76
CA GLU A 140 -9.12 7.89 16.83
C GLU A 140 -8.57 6.67 17.54
N THR A 141 -9.21 5.54 17.31
CA THR A 141 -8.74 4.23 17.74
C THR A 141 -8.58 3.38 16.50
N ASP A 142 -7.38 2.85 16.31
CA ASP A 142 -7.09 1.90 15.25
C ASP A 142 -6.85 0.52 15.84
N LEU A 143 -7.08 -0.50 15.07
CA LEU A 143 -6.67 -1.88 15.33
C LEU A 143 -5.98 -2.42 14.09
N LEU A 144 -4.77 -2.89 14.27
CA LEU A 144 -4.01 -3.59 13.24
C LEU A 144 -3.76 -5.02 13.72
N LEU A 145 -4.09 -6.00 12.89
CA LEU A 145 -3.78 -7.41 13.12
C LEU A 145 -3.27 -8.01 11.82
N HIS A 146 -2.10 -8.62 11.88
CA HIS A 146 -1.53 -9.41 10.79
C HIS A 146 -1.12 -10.77 11.33
N TYR A 147 -1.65 -11.82 10.74
CA TYR A 147 -1.25 -13.19 10.99
C TYR A 147 -0.76 -13.80 9.69
N GLN A 148 0.35 -14.52 9.74
CA GLN A 148 0.91 -15.26 8.62
C GLN A 148 1.38 -16.62 9.11
N TYR A 149 1.02 -17.65 8.37
CA TYR A 149 1.60 -18.98 8.49
C TYR A 149 2.40 -19.27 7.23
N ARG A 150 3.53 -19.91 7.36
CA ARG A 150 4.31 -20.43 6.24
C ARG A 150 4.64 -21.90 6.49
N ASN A 151 4.45 -22.71 5.47
CA ASN A 151 4.91 -24.10 5.44
C ASN A 151 5.63 -24.31 4.10
N ASN A 152 6.92 -24.60 4.18
CA ASN A 152 7.76 -24.81 3.01
C ASN A 152 8.44 -26.17 3.15
N ILE A 153 8.19 -27.10 2.22
CA ILE A 153 8.74 -28.45 2.21
C ILE A 153 9.68 -28.58 1.01
N ILE A 154 10.92 -28.93 1.30
CA ILE A 154 12.00 -29.07 0.31
C ILE A 154 12.38 -30.55 0.21
N TYR A 155 12.53 -31.01 -1.01
CA TYR A 155 13.09 -32.33 -1.34
C TYR A 155 14.28 -32.12 -2.26
N SER A 156 15.35 -32.88 -2.05
CA SER A 156 16.49 -32.91 -2.95
C SER A 156 16.99 -34.34 -3.16
N LEU A 157 17.74 -34.54 -4.25
CA LEU A 157 18.38 -35.82 -4.54
C LEU A 157 19.49 -36.04 -3.53
N SER A 158 19.43 -37.14 -2.80
CA SER A 158 20.48 -37.53 -1.87
C SER A 158 21.64 -38.23 -2.60
N PRO A 159 22.86 -37.69 -2.55
CA PRO A 159 24.01 -38.29 -3.22
C PRO A 159 24.37 -39.70 -2.63
N MET A 160 23.94 -39.98 -1.41
CA MET A 160 24.26 -41.27 -0.74
C MET A 160 23.30 -42.38 -1.14
N THR A 161 22.00 -42.06 -1.27
CA THR A 161 20.94 -43.05 -1.56
C THR A 161 20.50 -43.06 -3.00
N ASN A 162 20.91 -42.05 -3.77
CA ASN A 162 20.44 -41.77 -5.13
C ASN A 162 18.90 -41.74 -5.21
N ARG A 163 18.24 -41.23 -4.17
CA ARG A 163 16.80 -41.06 -4.06
C ARG A 163 16.49 -39.63 -3.64
N THR A 164 15.33 -39.12 -4.10
CA THR A 164 14.81 -37.84 -3.66
C THR A 164 14.25 -37.98 -2.24
N GLU A 165 14.87 -37.32 -1.30
CA GLU A 165 14.52 -37.33 0.12
C GLU A 165 14.06 -35.95 0.56
N LYS A 166 13.26 -35.89 1.63
CA LYS A 166 12.87 -34.61 2.26
C LYS A 166 14.11 -34.05 2.96
N THR A 167 14.57 -32.90 2.47
CA THR A 167 15.79 -32.24 2.98
C THR A 167 15.52 -30.95 3.74
N GLY A 168 14.29 -30.47 3.75
CA GLY A 168 13.90 -29.29 4.52
C GLY A 168 12.41 -29.26 4.84
N ASP A 169 12.08 -28.79 6.04
CA ASP A 169 10.72 -28.52 6.51
C ASP A 169 10.75 -27.22 7.31
N ILE A 170 10.34 -26.13 6.66
CA ILE A 170 10.30 -24.82 7.27
C ILE A 170 8.87 -24.49 7.66
N GLN A 171 8.65 -24.26 8.94
CA GLN A 171 7.36 -23.81 9.47
C GLN A 171 7.52 -22.52 10.25
N SER A 172 6.66 -21.56 10.00
CA SER A 172 6.64 -20.35 10.79
C SER A 172 5.23 -19.82 11.03
N HIS A 173 5.02 -19.23 12.21
CA HIS A 173 3.82 -18.49 12.57
C HIS A 173 4.24 -17.10 13.00
N LYS A 174 3.64 -16.09 12.38
CA LYS A 174 3.90 -14.71 12.69
C LYS A 174 2.59 -14.02 13.06
N ILE A 175 2.60 -13.31 14.18
CA ILE A 175 1.50 -12.45 14.64
C ILE A 175 2.07 -11.06 14.88
N LEU A 176 1.40 -10.05 14.33
CA LEU A 176 1.64 -8.64 14.65
C LEU A 176 0.29 -8.02 14.99
N ALA A 177 0.20 -7.40 16.16
CA ALA A 177 -0.97 -6.67 16.61
C ALA A 177 -0.56 -5.29 17.12
N ALA A 178 -1.32 -4.25 16.77
CA ALA A 178 -1.12 -2.90 17.29
C ALA A 178 -2.46 -2.19 17.49
N ILE A 179 -2.52 -1.31 18.49
CA ILE A 179 -3.70 -0.53 18.82
C ILE A 179 -3.31 0.96 18.90
N PRO A 180 -3.17 1.66 17.76
CA PRO A 180 -2.94 3.10 17.75
C PRO A 180 -4.11 3.87 18.38
N LEU A 181 -3.80 4.69 19.37
CA LEU A 181 -4.72 5.63 20.01
C LEU A 181 -4.26 7.03 19.64
N LYS A 182 -5.12 7.83 18.98
CA LYS A 182 -4.73 9.14 18.49
C LYS A 182 -5.71 10.21 18.96
N ILE A 183 -5.16 11.35 19.32
CA ILE A 183 -5.93 12.57 19.52
C ILE A 183 -5.45 13.61 18.52
N GLY A 184 -6.38 14.31 17.89
CA GLY A 184 -5.99 15.21 16.82
C GLY A 184 -6.99 16.28 16.47
N ARG A 185 -6.57 17.11 15.51
CA ARG A 185 -7.38 18.21 14.99
C ARG A 185 -7.33 18.20 13.46
N GLY A 186 -8.48 18.53 12.87
CA GLY A 186 -8.67 18.67 11.45
C GLY A 186 -9.45 17.50 10.84
N ARG A 187 -9.92 17.71 9.64
CA ARG A 187 -10.71 16.76 8.88
C ARG A 187 -10.29 16.81 7.42
N ILE A 188 -10.21 15.65 6.79
CA ILE A 188 -9.94 15.52 5.37
C ILE A 188 -11.21 14.99 4.73
N GLU A 189 -11.70 15.71 3.72
CA GLU A 189 -12.89 15.38 2.97
C GLU A 189 -12.54 14.86 1.57
N GLN A 190 -13.30 13.90 1.09
CA GLN A 190 -13.22 13.44 -0.29
C GLN A 190 -14.06 14.38 -1.14
N VAL A 191 -13.49 14.90 -2.23
CA VAL A 191 -14.13 15.91 -3.10
C VAL A 191 -14.24 15.47 -4.57
N GLN A 192 -13.97 14.19 -4.86
CA GLN A 192 -14.03 13.66 -6.22
C GLN A 192 -15.42 13.78 -6.85
N ASP A 193 -16.50 13.67 -6.06
CA ASP A 193 -17.86 13.74 -6.57
C ASP A 193 -18.23 15.16 -7.01
N ALA A 194 -17.73 16.19 -6.30
CA ALA A 194 -17.86 17.57 -6.75
C ALA A 194 -17.09 17.85 -8.06
N ARG A 195 -15.89 17.29 -8.17
CA ARG A 195 -15.14 17.38 -9.43
C ARG A 195 -15.87 16.68 -10.57
N HIS A 196 -16.46 15.52 -10.30
CA HIS A 196 -17.25 14.77 -11.26
C HIS A 196 -18.47 15.58 -11.73
N ALA A 197 -19.18 16.22 -10.80
CA ALA A 197 -20.26 17.14 -11.12
C ALA A 197 -19.78 18.26 -12.07
N VAL A 198 -18.68 18.93 -11.72
CA VAL A 198 -18.11 20.01 -12.56
C VAL A 198 -17.74 19.51 -13.95
N TYR A 199 -17.16 18.32 -14.09
CA TYR A 199 -16.82 17.78 -15.41
C TYR A 199 -18.05 17.51 -16.26
N ILE A 200 -19.09 16.88 -15.71
CA ILE A 200 -20.34 16.61 -16.42
C ILE A 200 -20.98 17.93 -16.88
N LEU A 201 -21.15 18.87 -15.96
CA LEU A 201 -21.80 20.13 -16.25
C LEU A 201 -21.07 20.96 -17.32
N LYS A 202 -19.73 21.07 -17.16
CA LYS A 202 -18.89 21.80 -18.12
C LYS A 202 -18.99 21.24 -19.54
N GLU A 203 -19.00 19.94 -19.71
CA GLU A 203 -19.06 19.33 -21.04
C GLU A 203 -20.46 19.39 -21.61
N LEU A 204 -21.51 19.26 -20.79
CA LEU A 204 -22.89 19.48 -21.23
C LEU A 204 -23.12 20.93 -21.68
N THR A 205 -22.53 21.91 -21.01
CA THR A 205 -22.55 23.33 -21.44
C THR A 205 -21.80 23.51 -22.76
N LYS A 206 -20.60 22.91 -22.89
CA LYS A 206 -19.79 23.00 -24.12
C LYS A 206 -20.48 22.40 -25.37
N VAL A 207 -21.28 21.35 -25.18
CA VAL A 207 -22.05 20.76 -26.28
C VAL A 207 -23.39 21.46 -26.52
N GLY A 208 -23.75 22.44 -25.69
CA GLY A 208 -24.95 23.26 -25.83
C GLY A 208 -26.22 22.64 -25.24
N SER A 209 -26.08 21.55 -24.45
CA SER A 209 -27.25 20.95 -23.79
C SER A 209 -27.66 21.70 -22.52
N ILE A 210 -26.77 22.49 -21.94
CA ILE A 210 -26.99 23.41 -20.83
C ILE A 210 -26.65 24.81 -21.31
N THR A 211 -27.55 25.75 -21.12
CA THR A 211 -27.42 27.15 -21.63
C THR A 211 -27.13 28.18 -20.55
N GLU A 212 -27.32 27.83 -19.30
CA GLU A 212 -27.15 28.74 -18.17
C GLU A 212 -25.93 28.29 -17.32
N ASP A 213 -25.22 29.26 -16.74
CA ASP A 213 -24.18 28.97 -15.73
C ASP A 213 -24.87 28.55 -14.42
N LEU A 214 -24.49 27.37 -13.92
CA LEU A 214 -25.02 26.88 -12.67
C LEU A 214 -24.39 27.61 -11.47
N SER A 215 -25.19 27.82 -10.44
CA SER A 215 -24.69 28.36 -9.16
C SER A 215 -23.82 27.36 -8.42
N ASP A 216 -23.03 27.86 -7.50
CA ASP A 216 -22.22 26.99 -6.62
C ASP A 216 -23.10 26.03 -5.81
N GLU A 217 -24.29 26.47 -5.40
CA GLU A 217 -25.28 25.69 -4.67
C GLU A 217 -25.80 24.51 -5.50
N ASP A 218 -26.09 24.75 -6.78
CA ASP A 218 -26.54 23.70 -7.69
C ASP A 218 -25.46 22.66 -7.96
N ILE A 219 -24.21 23.09 -8.10
CA ILE A 219 -23.08 22.19 -8.25
C ILE A 219 -22.90 21.31 -7.00
N LEU A 220 -23.07 21.88 -5.79
CA LEU A 220 -22.99 21.14 -4.54
C LEU A 220 -24.13 20.13 -4.38
N GLU A 221 -25.36 20.52 -4.76
CA GLU A 221 -26.52 19.63 -4.73
C GLU A 221 -26.33 18.47 -5.72
N PHE A 222 -25.87 18.76 -6.93
CA PHE A 222 -25.56 17.74 -7.93
C PHE A 222 -24.42 16.79 -7.47
N ALA A 223 -23.37 17.32 -6.87
CA ALA A 223 -22.29 16.52 -6.30
C ALA A 223 -22.78 15.59 -5.17
N THR A 224 -23.71 16.07 -4.34
CA THR A 224 -24.34 15.27 -3.28
C THR A 224 -25.16 14.13 -3.88
N LEU A 225 -25.97 14.42 -4.90
CA LEU A 225 -26.71 13.40 -5.64
C LEU A 225 -25.79 12.35 -6.27
N ILE A 226 -24.67 12.77 -6.88
CA ILE A 226 -23.66 11.83 -7.43
C ILE A 226 -23.17 10.90 -6.35
N SER A 227 -22.84 11.41 -5.16
CA SER A 227 -22.40 10.57 -4.04
C SER A 227 -23.47 9.58 -3.59
N GLU A 228 -24.73 9.99 -3.55
CA GLU A 228 -25.86 9.13 -3.20
C GLU A 228 -26.09 8.02 -4.24
N ILE A 229 -26.08 8.37 -5.54
CA ILE A 229 -26.23 7.41 -6.64
C ILE A 229 -25.14 6.36 -6.59
N LYS A 230 -23.88 6.74 -6.44
CA LYS A 230 -22.72 5.84 -6.37
C LYS A 230 -22.75 4.91 -5.16
N ASN A 231 -23.51 5.22 -4.13
CA ASN A 231 -23.68 4.37 -2.95
C ASN A 231 -24.86 3.40 -3.04
N ARG A 232 -25.69 3.50 -4.06
CA ARG A 232 -26.78 2.53 -4.32
C ARG A 232 -26.18 1.19 -4.75
N ARG A 233 -26.73 0.10 -4.25
CA ARG A 233 -26.26 -1.24 -4.55
C ARG A 233 -27.08 -1.88 -5.66
N TYR A 234 -26.39 -2.49 -6.61
CA TYR A 234 -26.98 -3.26 -7.69
C TYR A 234 -26.20 -4.54 -7.89
N PHE A 235 -26.89 -5.65 -8.14
CA PHE A 235 -26.24 -6.92 -8.52
C PHE A 235 -25.91 -6.98 -10.02
N ASP A 236 -26.69 -6.30 -10.86
CA ASP A 236 -26.47 -6.23 -12.30
C ASP A 236 -25.89 -4.87 -12.67
N SER A 237 -24.66 -4.88 -13.19
CA SER A 237 -23.93 -3.66 -13.56
C SER A 237 -24.56 -2.86 -14.71
N ARG A 238 -25.34 -3.52 -15.58
CA ARG A 238 -26.02 -2.82 -16.67
C ARG A 238 -27.27 -2.10 -16.17
N LEU A 239 -28.07 -2.76 -15.29
CA LEU A 239 -29.20 -2.13 -14.62
C LEU A 239 -28.74 -0.99 -13.72
N GLN A 240 -27.63 -1.13 -13.04
CA GLN A 240 -27.01 -0.07 -12.27
C GLN A 240 -26.71 1.15 -13.14
N LYS A 241 -26.03 0.97 -14.27
CA LYS A 241 -25.65 2.08 -15.15
C LYS A 241 -26.87 2.82 -15.72
N ILE A 242 -27.91 2.09 -16.11
CA ILE A 242 -29.17 2.69 -16.59
C ILE A 242 -29.82 3.52 -15.47
N ALA A 243 -29.94 2.96 -14.26
CA ALA A 243 -30.54 3.64 -13.12
C ALA A 243 -29.75 4.90 -12.70
N GLU A 244 -28.44 4.85 -12.78
CA GLU A 244 -27.55 5.99 -12.52
C GLU A 244 -27.77 7.13 -13.52
N ILE A 245 -27.72 6.83 -14.82
CA ILE A 245 -27.95 7.83 -15.89
C ILE A 245 -29.34 8.43 -15.80
N VAL A 246 -30.39 7.60 -15.58
CA VAL A 246 -31.76 8.07 -15.40
C VAL A 246 -31.90 9.00 -14.18
N SER A 247 -31.22 8.68 -13.07
CA SER A 247 -31.24 9.52 -11.87
C SER A 247 -30.60 10.88 -12.10
N VAL A 248 -29.47 10.92 -12.82
CA VAL A 248 -28.76 12.16 -13.18
C VAL A 248 -29.62 13.00 -14.16
N ASP A 249 -30.14 12.37 -15.21
CA ASP A 249 -30.99 13.00 -16.19
C ASP A 249 -32.23 13.63 -15.51
N SER A 250 -32.93 12.85 -14.67
CA SER A 250 -34.13 13.34 -13.94
C SER A 250 -33.81 14.56 -13.07
N PHE A 251 -32.65 14.60 -12.43
CA PHE A 251 -32.20 15.75 -11.64
C PHE A 251 -32.01 16.99 -12.55
N LEU A 252 -31.21 16.86 -13.62
CA LEU A 252 -30.89 17.97 -14.50
C LEU A 252 -32.15 18.53 -15.19
N VAL A 253 -33.08 17.67 -15.59
CA VAL A 253 -34.37 18.05 -16.17
C VAL A 253 -35.24 18.73 -15.13
N SER A 254 -35.36 18.18 -13.91
CA SER A 254 -36.19 18.76 -12.85
C SER A 254 -35.76 20.18 -12.43
N LYS A 255 -34.45 20.46 -12.57
CA LYS A 255 -33.89 21.80 -12.33
C LYS A 255 -34.05 22.75 -13.50
N GLY A 256 -34.51 22.27 -14.66
CA GLY A 256 -34.68 23.08 -15.86
C GLY A 256 -33.40 23.45 -16.61
N TYR A 257 -32.27 22.75 -16.32
CA TYR A 257 -30.99 23.07 -16.96
C TYR A 257 -30.85 22.52 -18.37
N ILE A 258 -31.63 21.50 -18.72
CA ILE A 258 -31.54 20.83 -20.02
C ILE A 258 -32.49 21.46 -21.00
N THR A 259 -31.95 21.93 -22.12
CA THR A 259 -32.74 22.51 -23.22
C THR A 259 -33.27 21.45 -24.17
N GLU A 260 -32.49 20.41 -24.44
CA GLU A 260 -32.85 19.31 -25.35
C GLU A 260 -32.19 18.01 -24.93
N GLN A 261 -32.96 16.92 -24.91
CA GLN A 261 -32.49 15.55 -24.60
C GLN A 261 -32.28 14.80 -25.92
N ASP A 262 -31.24 15.16 -26.64
CA ASP A 262 -30.83 14.53 -27.90
C ASP A 262 -29.76 13.44 -27.68
N ALA A 263 -29.35 12.78 -28.75
CA ALA A 263 -28.32 11.77 -28.74
C ALA A 263 -26.97 12.34 -28.26
N LYS A 264 -26.68 13.61 -28.54
CA LYS A 264 -25.45 14.30 -28.15
C LYS A 264 -25.39 14.49 -26.62
N TYR A 265 -26.55 14.89 -26.03
CA TYR A 265 -26.71 14.99 -24.58
C TYR A 265 -26.41 13.65 -23.88
N PHE A 266 -27.14 12.59 -24.28
CA PHE A 266 -26.98 11.27 -23.60
C PHE A 266 -25.60 10.64 -23.79
N THR A 267 -25.02 10.82 -24.97
CA THR A 267 -23.63 10.27 -25.19
C THR A 267 -22.60 11.03 -24.37
N THR A 268 -22.70 12.35 -24.26
CA THR A 268 -21.82 13.18 -23.44
C THR A 268 -22.00 12.85 -21.96
N LEU A 269 -23.24 12.80 -21.47
CA LEU A 269 -23.55 12.45 -20.10
C LEU A 269 -22.98 11.06 -19.74
N ASN A 270 -23.23 10.06 -20.59
CA ASN A 270 -22.71 8.71 -20.37
C ASN A 270 -21.18 8.62 -20.40
N ASP A 271 -20.50 9.36 -21.27
CA ASP A 271 -19.04 9.38 -21.34
C ASP A 271 -18.46 9.97 -20.04
N TYR A 272 -18.91 11.15 -19.64
CA TYR A 272 -18.38 11.81 -18.44
C TYR A 272 -18.81 11.16 -17.15
N TRP A 273 -20.00 10.57 -17.06
CA TRP A 273 -20.40 9.71 -15.95
C TRP A 273 -19.46 8.52 -15.80
N THR A 274 -19.12 7.86 -16.89
CA THR A 274 -18.33 6.64 -16.90
C THR A 274 -16.84 6.90 -16.58
N TYR A 275 -16.29 8.02 -17.07
CA TYR A 275 -14.87 8.32 -16.92
C TYR A 275 -14.55 9.32 -15.79
N GLY A 276 -15.54 10.03 -15.26
CA GLY A 276 -15.30 11.09 -14.27
C GLY A 276 -14.88 10.61 -12.87
N ASP A 277 -15.05 9.34 -12.55
CA ASP A 277 -14.86 8.77 -11.21
C ASP A 277 -13.47 8.16 -10.97
N GLN A 278 -12.54 8.27 -11.90
CA GLN A 278 -11.30 7.50 -11.88
C GLN A 278 -10.28 7.87 -10.78
N GLN A 279 -10.42 9.04 -10.13
CA GLN A 279 -9.35 9.53 -9.26
C GLN A 279 -9.90 10.13 -7.97
N ILE A 280 -9.37 9.63 -6.85
CA ILE A 280 -9.69 10.16 -5.51
C ILE A 280 -9.03 11.52 -5.33
N ARG A 281 -9.84 12.54 -5.01
CA ARG A 281 -9.40 13.89 -4.65
C ARG A 281 -9.81 14.18 -3.22
N GLN A 282 -8.91 14.78 -2.47
CA GLN A 282 -9.12 15.09 -1.04
C GLN A 282 -8.74 16.53 -0.75
N ASN A 283 -9.39 17.13 0.25
CA ASN A 283 -9.05 18.45 0.76
C ASN A 283 -9.13 18.48 2.28
N GLY A 284 -8.18 19.16 2.91
CA GLY A 284 -8.14 19.37 4.35
C GLY A 284 -6.78 19.10 4.98
N THR A 285 -6.68 19.39 6.25
CA THR A 285 -5.47 19.15 7.06
C THR A 285 -5.86 18.40 8.30
N ARG A 286 -5.04 17.42 8.68
CA ARG A 286 -5.20 16.64 9.90
C ARG A 286 -3.87 16.53 10.61
N ILE A 287 -3.87 16.84 11.90
CA ILE A 287 -2.73 16.75 12.80
C ILE A 287 -3.13 15.85 13.95
N SER A 288 -2.31 14.89 14.32
CA SER A 288 -2.55 14.01 15.46
C SER A 288 -1.29 13.65 16.22
N PHE A 289 -1.48 13.39 17.51
CA PHE A 289 -0.52 12.70 18.35
C PHE A 289 -1.03 11.29 18.58
N ALA A 290 -0.13 10.33 18.46
CA ALA A 290 -0.42 8.91 18.56
C ALA A 290 0.34 8.27 19.70
N LEU A 291 -0.28 7.27 20.34
CA LEU A 291 0.33 6.31 21.25
C LEU A 291 -0.08 4.92 20.76
N THR A 292 0.89 4.09 20.47
CA THR A 292 0.67 2.79 19.81
C THR A 292 1.31 1.67 20.63
N PRO A 293 0.57 0.98 21.50
CA PRO A 293 1.00 -0.31 22.02
C PRO A 293 0.95 -1.36 20.90
N GLY A 294 1.98 -2.21 20.86
CA GLY A 294 2.14 -3.27 19.88
C GLY A 294 2.60 -4.58 20.50
N TYR A 295 2.26 -5.66 19.82
CA TYR A 295 2.66 -7.02 20.17
C TYR A 295 3.15 -7.74 18.92
N TYR A 296 4.25 -8.48 19.05
CA TYR A 296 4.85 -9.29 18.01
C TYR A 296 5.17 -10.67 18.55
N PHE A 297 4.80 -11.68 17.77
CA PHE A 297 5.15 -13.07 18.03
C PHE A 297 5.57 -13.73 16.71
N ASN A 298 6.67 -14.47 16.74
CA ASN A 298 7.14 -15.26 15.61
C ASN A 298 7.73 -16.56 16.09
N THR A 299 7.25 -17.69 15.56
CA THR A 299 7.92 -18.99 15.70
C THR A 299 8.50 -19.37 14.36
N TYR A 300 9.68 -19.90 14.37
CA TYR A 300 10.36 -20.40 13.19
C TYR A 300 11.03 -21.73 13.51
N THR A 301 10.71 -22.74 12.72
CA THR A 301 11.32 -24.06 12.79
C THR A 301 11.79 -24.43 11.40
N ASP A 302 13.06 -24.77 11.28
CA ASP A 302 13.68 -25.27 10.05
C ASP A 302 14.37 -26.59 10.40
N ILE A 303 13.80 -27.69 9.92
CA ILE A 303 14.34 -29.02 10.09
C ILE A 303 14.98 -29.41 8.76
N THR A 304 16.29 -29.32 8.70
CA THR A 304 17.06 -29.70 7.51
C THR A 304 17.75 -31.02 7.77
N ASP A 305 17.56 -32.03 6.93
CA ASP A 305 18.12 -33.36 7.14
C ASP A 305 19.60 -33.41 6.76
N GLN A 306 20.34 -34.03 7.64
CA GLN A 306 21.69 -34.66 7.68
C GLN A 306 22.88 -34.13 6.87
N LEU A 307 22.75 -33.29 5.85
CA LEU A 307 23.91 -32.87 5.04
C LEU A 307 24.16 -31.37 4.97
N SER A 308 23.24 -30.54 5.36
CA SER A 308 23.43 -29.10 5.46
C SER A 308 23.12 -28.61 6.87
N TYR A 309 24.13 -28.26 7.60
CA TYR A 309 24.18 -27.79 9.01
C TYR A 309 23.34 -26.55 9.35
N ARG A 310 22.07 -26.49 8.95
CA ARG A 310 21.18 -25.36 9.22
C ARG A 310 19.86 -25.86 9.78
N GLU A 311 19.86 -26.19 11.04
CA GLU A 311 18.66 -26.30 11.83
C GLU A 311 18.46 -24.97 12.56
N ALA A 312 17.29 -24.38 12.48
CA ALA A 312 16.92 -23.22 13.28
C ALA A 312 15.58 -23.50 13.94
N ASP A 313 15.53 -23.38 15.25
CA ASP A 313 14.29 -23.52 16.01
C ASP A 313 14.25 -22.44 17.09
N TYR A 314 13.49 -21.38 16.80
CA TYR A 314 13.38 -20.26 17.73
C TYR A 314 11.99 -19.67 17.79
N ASP A 315 11.70 -19.00 18.89
CA ASP A 315 10.57 -18.10 19.03
C ASP A 315 11.01 -16.70 19.49
N ILE A 316 10.32 -15.70 18.97
CA ILE A 316 10.46 -14.30 19.37
C ILE A 316 9.13 -13.81 19.90
N ASN A 317 9.15 -13.19 21.06
CA ASN A 317 8.00 -12.56 21.68
C ASN A 317 8.38 -11.16 22.13
N ALA A 318 7.70 -10.14 21.62
CA ALA A 318 8.03 -8.76 21.91
C ALA A 318 6.77 -7.89 22.08
N ILE A 319 6.91 -6.91 22.96
CA ILE A 319 5.94 -5.81 23.12
C ILE A 319 6.61 -4.50 22.75
N SER A 320 5.86 -3.62 22.14
CA SER A 320 6.33 -2.26 21.82
C SER A 320 5.36 -1.20 22.33
N ILE A 321 5.88 -0.01 22.51
CA ILE A 321 5.11 1.21 22.69
C ILE A 321 5.76 2.31 21.88
N ASP A 322 5.01 2.89 20.96
CA ASP A 322 5.46 3.96 20.08
C ASP A 322 4.61 5.20 20.34
N GLY A 323 5.27 6.36 20.41
CA GLY A 323 4.59 7.65 20.53
C GLY A 323 5.03 8.58 19.42
N GLY A 324 4.12 9.38 18.85
CA GLY A 324 4.52 10.20 17.74
C GLY A 324 3.51 11.26 17.30
N PHE A 325 3.93 11.96 16.27
CA PHE A 325 3.20 13.05 15.64
C PHE A 325 2.97 12.71 14.16
N GLU A 326 1.76 12.97 13.70
CA GLU A 326 1.36 12.82 12.30
C GLU A 326 0.73 14.13 11.79
N LEU A 327 1.18 14.59 10.63
CA LEU A 327 0.54 15.64 9.84
C LEU A 327 0.18 15.07 8.47
N LYS A 328 -1.09 15.19 8.10
CA LYS A 328 -1.55 14.98 6.72
C LYS A 328 -2.21 16.24 6.20
N HIS A 329 -1.73 16.74 5.06
CA HIS A 329 -2.25 17.94 4.41
C HIS A 329 -2.56 17.64 2.95
N GLU A 330 -3.85 17.77 2.61
CA GLU A 330 -4.39 17.60 1.26
C GLU A 330 -4.88 18.96 0.78
N LYS A 331 -4.25 19.52 -0.25
CA LYS A 331 -4.61 20.82 -0.78
C LYS A 331 -4.93 20.75 -2.26
N LEU A 332 -6.13 21.14 -2.60
CA LEU A 332 -6.53 21.41 -3.97
C LEU A 332 -5.91 22.75 -4.38
N ILE A 333 -4.94 22.74 -5.29
CA ILE A 333 -4.35 23.96 -5.83
C ILE A 333 -5.29 24.51 -6.91
N SER A 334 -5.90 23.62 -7.71
CA SER A 334 -6.90 23.94 -8.72
C SER A 334 -7.76 22.70 -9.01
N GLN A 335 -8.69 22.80 -9.94
CA GLN A 335 -9.43 21.62 -10.42
C GLN A 335 -8.52 20.53 -11.00
N THR A 336 -7.34 20.89 -11.52
CA THR A 336 -6.42 19.97 -12.15
C THR A 336 -5.21 19.61 -11.29
N TRP A 337 -4.87 20.39 -10.26
CA TRP A 337 -3.70 20.18 -9.44
C TRP A 337 -4.04 19.92 -7.97
N GLN A 338 -3.30 19.00 -7.36
CA GLN A 338 -3.38 18.70 -5.92
C GLN A 338 -2.00 18.54 -5.34
N ASN A 339 -1.80 19.04 -4.13
CA ASN A 339 -0.61 18.81 -3.32
C ASN A 339 -1.00 18.02 -2.08
N THR A 340 -0.29 16.93 -1.83
CA THR A 340 -0.44 16.09 -0.63
C THR A 340 0.87 16.09 0.12
N ILE A 341 0.84 16.36 1.41
CA ILE A 341 2.01 16.29 2.30
C ILE A 341 1.65 15.39 3.47
N ASP A 342 2.53 14.41 3.74
CA ASP A 342 2.48 13.58 4.94
C ASP A 342 3.81 13.73 5.69
N LEU A 343 3.75 14.04 6.97
CA LEU A 343 4.89 14.08 7.88
C LEU A 343 4.59 13.19 9.08
N ILE A 344 5.54 12.34 9.41
CA ILE A 344 5.43 11.34 10.47
C ILE A 344 6.71 11.38 11.29
N VAL A 345 6.58 11.53 12.60
CA VAL A 345 7.70 11.52 13.54
C VAL A 345 7.29 10.62 14.70
N TYR A 346 8.05 9.56 14.93
CA TYR A 346 7.81 8.60 16.02
C TYR A 346 9.06 8.33 16.82
N GLY A 347 8.88 8.11 18.13
CA GLY A 347 9.85 7.50 19.01
C GLY A 347 9.21 6.29 19.66
N GLY A 348 9.96 5.20 19.80
CA GLY A 348 9.44 3.95 20.29
C GLY A 348 10.38 3.22 21.21
N TYR A 349 9.84 2.23 21.88
CA TYR A 349 10.57 1.28 22.72
C TYR A 349 10.00 -0.10 22.56
N THR A 350 10.85 -1.05 22.18
CA THR A 350 10.49 -2.45 22.05
C THR A 350 11.29 -3.28 23.07
N SER A 351 10.59 -4.16 23.76
CA SER A 351 11.18 -5.13 24.68
C SER A 351 10.72 -6.52 24.32
N GLY A 352 11.64 -7.46 24.21
CA GLY A 352 11.30 -8.81 23.81
C GLY A 352 12.29 -9.86 24.29
N LYS A 353 11.94 -11.10 23.94
CA LYS A 353 12.73 -12.30 24.20
C LYS A 353 12.84 -13.10 22.92
N LYS A 354 14.04 -13.56 22.63
CA LYS A 354 14.29 -14.61 21.65
C LYS A 354 14.69 -15.86 22.42
N ASN A 355 14.05 -16.95 22.10
CA ASN A 355 14.36 -18.27 22.67
C ASN A 355 14.79 -19.16 21.52
N ASP A 356 16.09 -19.39 21.41
CA ASP A 356 16.67 -20.35 20.48
C ASP A 356 16.62 -21.72 21.16
N ARG A 357 15.70 -22.55 20.73
CA ARG A 357 15.45 -23.87 21.34
C ARG A 357 16.55 -24.86 20.96
N LEU A 358 17.13 -24.69 19.78
CA LEU A 358 18.18 -25.56 19.30
C LEU A 358 19.46 -25.44 20.17
N ASN A 359 19.87 -24.20 20.39
CA ASN A 359 21.08 -23.90 21.17
C ASN A 359 20.79 -23.71 22.65
N SER A 360 19.53 -23.83 23.09
CA SER A 360 19.11 -23.55 24.48
C SER A 360 19.47 -22.15 24.97
N ILE A 361 19.58 -21.20 24.05
CA ILE A 361 19.94 -19.80 24.32
C ILE A 361 18.65 -18.97 24.49
N LYS A 362 18.59 -18.21 25.58
CA LYS A 362 17.52 -17.25 25.84
C LYS A 362 18.10 -15.85 25.92
N GLU A 363 17.67 -15.00 25.00
CA GLU A 363 18.12 -13.61 24.92
C GLU A 363 16.97 -12.65 25.18
N ASN A 364 17.25 -11.62 25.98
CA ASN A 364 16.32 -10.51 26.14
C ASN A 364 16.88 -9.31 25.37
N PHE A 365 16.03 -8.59 24.66
CA PHE A 365 16.43 -7.36 23.98
C PHE A 365 15.55 -6.19 24.39
N LYS A 366 16.11 -4.98 24.30
CA LYS A 366 15.45 -3.72 24.61
C LYS A 366 15.95 -2.67 23.64
N VAL A 367 15.08 -2.25 22.70
CA VAL A 367 15.49 -1.42 21.58
C VAL A 367 14.63 -0.14 21.54
N PRO A 368 15.16 0.98 22.02
CA PRO A 368 14.61 2.28 21.68
C PRO A 368 14.73 2.55 20.17
N SER A 369 13.79 3.28 19.61
CA SER A 369 13.79 3.63 18.19
C SER A 369 13.33 5.07 17.95
N ALA A 370 13.77 5.65 16.84
CA ALA A 370 13.28 6.92 16.33
C ALA A 370 13.04 6.81 14.82
N GLN A 371 11.96 7.42 14.36
CA GLN A 371 11.54 7.36 12.95
C GLN A 371 11.09 8.72 12.47
N LEU A 372 11.44 9.05 11.24
CA LEU A 372 11.00 10.24 10.52
C LEU A 372 10.59 9.83 9.11
N GLY A 373 9.41 10.22 8.69
CA GLY A 373 8.93 10.06 7.31
C GLY A 373 8.35 11.37 6.79
N PHE A 374 8.82 11.80 5.65
CA PHE A 374 8.26 12.92 4.92
C PHE A 374 7.93 12.48 3.50
N PHE A 375 6.69 12.75 3.05
CA PHE A 375 6.21 12.42 1.72
C PHE A 375 5.49 13.61 1.14
N GLN A 376 5.82 13.97 -0.09
CA GLN A 376 5.03 14.96 -0.84
C GLN A 376 4.68 14.40 -2.20
N THR A 377 3.42 14.60 -2.58
CA THR A 377 2.89 14.21 -3.89
C THR A 377 2.25 15.42 -4.55
N ILE A 378 2.64 15.71 -5.78
CA ILE A 378 2.01 16.70 -6.64
C ILE A 378 1.28 15.94 -7.74
N GLY A 379 -0.04 15.95 -7.70
CA GLY A 379 -0.91 15.28 -8.68
C GLY A 379 -1.41 16.26 -9.73
N PHE A 380 -1.43 15.84 -10.98
CA PHE A 380 -1.94 16.59 -12.13
C PHE A 380 -3.03 15.79 -12.84
N TYR A 381 -4.20 16.36 -12.96
CA TYR A 381 -5.43 15.72 -13.44
C TYR A 381 -6.07 16.58 -14.54
N PRO A 382 -5.47 16.64 -15.74
CA PRO A 382 -5.91 17.55 -16.81
C PRO A 382 -7.27 17.18 -17.40
N SER A 383 -7.66 15.91 -17.34
CA SER A 383 -8.91 15.41 -17.89
C SER A 383 -9.40 14.18 -17.11
N THR A 384 -10.59 13.69 -17.46
CA THR A 384 -11.13 12.43 -16.96
C THR A 384 -10.34 11.20 -17.43
N ARG A 385 -9.50 11.35 -18.46
CA ARG A 385 -8.75 10.27 -19.10
C ARG A 385 -7.26 10.25 -18.76
N THR A 386 -6.76 11.28 -18.08
CA THR A 386 -5.32 11.37 -17.80
C THR A 386 -5.10 11.80 -16.36
N ASP A 387 -4.23 11.08 -15.68
CA ASP A 387 -3.60 11.55 -14.46
C ASP A 387 -2.09 11.37 -14.53
N ALA A 388 -1.38 12.27 -13.90
CA ALA A 388 0.05 12.22 -13.74
C ALA A 388 0.41 12.70 -12.34
N GLY A 389 1.56 12.32 -11.86
CA GLY A 389 2.01 12.81 -10.57
C GLY A 389 3.51 12.63 -10.39
N PHE A 390 4.00 13.44 -9.49
CA PHE A 390 5.36 13.39 -9.00
C PHE A 390 5.31 13.27 -7.49
N ARG A 391 6.00 12.28 -6.95
CA ARG A 391 6.16 12.07 -5.50
C ARG A 391 7.63 12.06 -5.15
N TYR A 392 7.97 12.67 -4.04
CA TYR A 392 9.25 12.43 -3.40
C TYR A 392 9.05 12.13 -1.92
N SER A 393 9.97 11.34 -1.37
CA SER A 393 9.93 10.94 0.02
C SER A 393 11.33 10.89 0.63
N ILE A 394 11.40 11.18 1.92
CA ILE A 394 12.58 11.00 2.75
C ILE A 394 12.13 10.26 4.00
N GLN A 395 12.79 9.16 4.29
CA GLN A 395 12.54 8.36 5.47
C GLN A 395 13.86 8.13 6.21
N TYR A 396 13.80 8.13 7.53
CA TYR A 396 14.93 7.84 8.39
C TYR A 396 14.45 7.00 9.57
N THR A 397 15.22 5.98 9.91
CA THR A 397 14.99 5.12 11.07
C THR A 397 16.30 4.93 11.81
N GLN A 398 16.26 5.06 13.13
CA GLN A 398 17.35 4.80 14.05
C GLN A 398 16.88 3.80 15.10
N LEU A 399 17.65 2.76 15.30
CA LEU A 399 17.52 1.79 16.39
C LEU A 399 18.69 1.97 17.35
N PHE A 400 18.44 1.91 18.64
CA PHE A 400 19.43 2.13 19.67
C PHE A 400 19.49 0.87 20.53
N ASP A 401 20.42 -0.03 20.26
CA ASP A 401 20.70 -1.14 21.15
C ASP A 401 21.90 -0.81 22.03
N LYS A 402 21.74 -1.00 23.34
CA LYS A 402 22.79 -0.78 24.33
C LYS A 402 23.23 -2.08 25.02
N THR A 403 22.78 -3.22 24.57
CA THR A 403 23.16 -4.49 25.16
C THR A 403 24.59 -4.89 24.77
N ASN A 404 25.57 -4.27 25.42
CA ASN A 404 26.98 -4.60 25.35
C ASN A 404 27.28 -5.91 26.09
N THR A 405 26.79 -7.04 25.65
CA THR A 405 27.21 -8.34 26.14
C THR A 405 27.70 -9.18 24.97
N ASN A 406 28.88 -9.76 25.13
CA ASN A 406 29.59 -10.59 24.12
C ASN A 406 28.82 -11.80 23.59
N GLN A 407 27.50 -11.89 23.80
CA GLN A 407 26.64 -13.02 23.45
C GLN A 407 25.21 -12.60 22.98
N SER A 408 24.91 -11.31 22.87
CA SER A 408 23.56 -10.86 22.51
C SER A 408 23.49 -10.38 21.05
N ILE A 409 22.35 -10.63 20.42
CA ILE A 409 22.02 -10.09 19.11
C ILE A 409 21.94 -8.56 19.23
N GLY A 410 22.81 -7.85 18.54
CA GLY A 410 22.79 -6.39 18.46
C GLY A 410 21.66 -5.92 17.53
N PHE A 411 20.84 -4.97 17.98
CA PHE A 411 19.82 -4.30 17.16
C PHE A 411 20.18 -2.83 16.94
N ASP A 412 21.45 -2.45 17.00
CA ASP A 412 21.87 -1.08 16.69
C ASP A 412 21.94 -0.88 15.18
N GLY A 413 21.32 0.18 14.69
CA GLY A 413 21.35 0.46 13.29
C GLY A 413 20.60 1.74 12.89
N GLN A 414 21.01 2.27 11.77
CA GLN A 414 20.36 3.43 11.18
C GLN A 414 20.22 3.24 9.67
N ALA A 415 19.11 3.74 9.14
CA ALA A 415 18.89 3.72 7.70
C ALA A 415 18.17 4.97 7.23
N ALA A 416 18.48 5.41 6.03
CA ALA A 416 17.81 6.48 5.35
C ALA A 416 17.43 6.06 3.93
N LYS A 417 16.22 6.40 3.50
CA LYS A 417 15.75 6.24 2.13
C LYS A 417 15.33 7.61 1.58
N ALA A 418 15.81 7.95 0.40
CA ALA A 418 15.28 9.03 -0.41
C ALA A 418 14.74 8.42 -1.70
N ALA A 419 13.50 8.75 -2.05
CA ALA A 419 12.87 8.22 -3.26
C ALA A 419 12.12 9.30 -4.03
N THR A 420 12.08 9.16 -5.36
CA THR A 420 11.27 9.98 -6.25
C THR A 420 10.54 9.09 -7.24
N ASP A 421 9.25 9.34 -7.44
CA ASP A 421 8.39 8.62 -8.36
C ASP A 421 7.71 9.60 -9.30
N LEU A 422 7.72 9.29 -10.57
CA LEU A 422 6.93 9.95 -11.61
C LEU A 422 5.98 8.92 -12.20
N TRP A 423 4.71 9.24 -12.39
CA TRP A 423 3.77 8.36 -13.09
C TRP A 423 2.84 9.14 -13.99
N VAL A 424 2.40 8.45 -15.04
CA VAL A 424 1.38 8.92 -15.98
C VAL A 424 0.43 7.76 -16.28
N ASN A 425 -0.86 7.98 -16.12
CA ASN A 425 -1.90 7.05 -16.53
C ASN A 425 -2.72 7.69 -17.65
N TYR A 426 -3.05 6.89 -18.67
CA TYR A 426 -3.98 7.26 -19.71
C TYR A 426 -5.07 6.20 -19.83
N TYR A 427 -6.30 6.58 -19.54
CA TYR A 427 -7.48 5.70 -19.57
C TYR A 427 -8.10 5.69 -20.95
N ILE A 428 -7.88 4.60 -21.70
CA ILE A 428 -8.54 4.35 -23.00
C ILE A 428 -10.02 4.04 -22.74
N SER A 429 -10.31 3.29 -21.68
CA SER A 429 -11.64 3.06 -21.13
C SER A 429 -11.56 2.99 -19.60
N PRO A 430 -12.68 3.00 -18.84
CA PRO A 430 -12.64 2.86 -17.39
C PRO A 430 -11.92 1.59 -16.93
N LYS A 431 -11.95 0.55 -17.76
CA LYS A 431 -11.32 -0.75 -17.49
C LYS A 431 -9.97 -0.93 -18.14
N PHE A 432 -9.56 -0.06 -19.07
CA PHE A 432 -8.31 -0.21 -19.82
C PHE A 432 -7.47 1.05 -19.76
N ARG A 433 -6.30 0.95 -19.16
CA ARG A 433 -5.35 2.06 -19.07
C ARG A 433 -3.95 1.68 -19.51
N LEU A 434 -3.29 2.64 -20.11
CA LEU A 434 -1.84 2.68 -20.27
C LEU A 434 -1.25 3.31 -19.03
N TYR A 435 -0.16 2.76 -18.50
CA TYR A 435 0.58 3.42 -17.46
C TYR A 435 2.07 3.44 -17.76
N PHE A 436 2.70 4.52 -17.33
CA PHE A 436 4.14 4.66 -17.28
C PHE A 436 4.51 5.09 -15.86
N SER A 437 5.56 4.50 -15.31
CA SER A 437 6.17 4.99 -14.07
C SER A 437 7.68 4.91 -14.15
N LEU A 438 8.31 5.87 -13.49
CA LEU A 438 9.74 5.99 -13.33
C LEU A 438 10.02 6.26 -11.87
N SER A 439 10.75 5.38 -11.23
CA SER A 439 11.11 5.48 -9.81
C SER A 439 12.63 5.51 -9.69
N PHE A 440 13.13 6.38 -8.83
CA PHE A 440 14.51 6.41 -8.37
C PHE A 440 14.52 6.35 -6.86
N TYR A 441 15.39 5.53 -6.29
CA TYR A 441 15.61 5.57 -4.86
C TYR A 441 17.08 5.38 -4.50
N TYR A 442 17.44 5.97 -3.39
CA TYR A 442 18.71 5.77 -2.73
C TYR A 442 18.45 5.32 -1.29
N ILE A 443 19.04 4.20 -0.92
CA ILE A 443 18.99 3.67 0.44
C ILE A 443 20.41 3.67 0.98
N TRP A 444 20.57 4.25 2.15
CA TRP A 444 21.75 4.13 2.97
C TRP A 444 21.40 3.42 4.27
N GLN A 445 22.15 2.40 4.60
CA GLN A 445 22.00 1.63 5.83
C GLN A 445 23.35 1.35 6.46
N ASP A 446 23.42 1.52 7.77
CA ASP A 446 24.54 1.16 8.62
C ASP A 446 23.97 0.48 9.85
N SER A 447 24.08 -0.84 9.93
CA SER A 447 23.52 -1.64 11.02
C SER A 447 24.50 -2.72 11.43
N GLU A 448 24.57 -2.95 12.75
CA GLU A 448 25.24 -4.10 13.32
C GLU A 448 24.34 -5.33 13.16
N ASP A 449 24.94 -6.47 13.03
CA ASP A 449 24.40 -7.81 12.87
C ASP A 449 22.86 -8.00 13.00
N TYR A 450 22.26 -8.64 12.00
CA TYR A 450 20.88 -9.15 11.99
C TYR A 450 19.73 -8.14 11.79
N VAL A 451 19.97 -6.86 11.60
CA VAL A 451 18.90 -5.89 11.37
C VAL A 451 18.91 -5.39 9.94
N TYR A 452 17.95 -5.84 9.15
CA TYR A 452 17.62 -5.21 7.88
C TYR A 452 16.45 -4.23 8.10
N ILE A 453 16.72 -2.94 7.97
CA ILE A 453 15.69 -1.91 8.09
C ILE A 453 14.95 -1.82 6.75
N ASN A 454 13.76 -2.38 6.70
CA ASN A 454 12.93 -2.33 5.51
C ASN A 454 12.07 -1.06 5.52
N PHE A 455 12.17 -0.25 4.47
CA PHE A 455 11.31 0.90 4.26
C PHE A 455 10.07 0.46 3.46
N ASP A 456 8.95 0.29 4.16
CA ASP A 456 7.68 0.03 3.50
C ASP A 456 7.12 1.32 2.89
N ASP A 457 6.79 1.28 1.61
CA ASP A 457 6.13 2.39 0.91
C ASP A 457 4.65 2.51 1.29
N ASN A 458 4.10 1.51 1.97
CA ASN A 458 2.76 1.54 2.51
C ASN A 458 2.73 2.22 3.88
N LYS A 459 2.25 3.43 3.93
CA LYS A 459 2.11 4.32 5.10
C LYS A 459 1.44 3.70 6.34
N THR A 460 0.95 2.48 6.24
CA THR A 460 0.16 1.80 7.26
C THR A 460 0.99 1.10 8.34
N ILE A 461 2.29 0.91 8.16
CA ILE A 461 3.12 0.03 9.00
C ILE A 461 4.21 0.78 9.78
N TYR A 462 4.16 2.09 9.89
CA TYR A 462 5.17 2.86 10.64
C TYR A 462 5.26 2.50 12.13
N HIS A 463 4.21 1.89 12.69
CA HIS A 463 4.15 1.53 14.10
C HIS A 463 4.91 0.24 14.46
N SER A 464 5.50 -0.45 13.48
CA SER A 464 6.14 -1.73 13.73
C SER A 464 7.35 -2.00 12.85
N GLN A 465 8.05 -0.97 12.39
CA GLN A 465 9.24 -1.17 11.54
C GLN A 465 10.30 -2.02 12.25
N LEU A 466 10.50 -1.84 13.55
CA LEU A 466 11.40 -2.72 14.30
C LEU A 466 10.88 -4.16 14.28
N LEU A 467 9.59 -4.37 14.51
CA LEU A 467 8.98 -5.70 14.49
C LEU A 467 9.02 -6.33 13.10
N ASN A 468 8.96 -5.53 12.04
CA ASN A 468 9.20 -5.99 10.67
C ASN A 468 10.68 -6.24 10.36
N SER A 469 11.58 -5.48 10.97
CA SER A 469 13.03 -5.63 10.81
C SER A 469 13.57 -6.88 11.48
N ILE A 470 12.98 -7.31 12.60
CA ILE A 470 13.29 -8.58 13.29
C ILE A 470 12.97 -9.82 12.43
N ASN A 471 12.24 -9.63 11.33
CA ASN A 471 11.79 -10.72 10.45
C ASN A 471 12.81 -11.24 9.45
N HIS A 472 13.93 -10.59 9.25
CA HIS A 472 14.93 -11.11 8.34
C HIS A 472 15.66 -12.28 9.01
N GLU A 473 15.60 -13.39 8.31
CA GLU A 473 16.20 -14.67 8.65
C GLU A 473 17.53 -14.52 9.35
N VAL A 474 17.58 -15.00 10.58
CA VAL A 474 18.83 -15.20 11.36
C VAL A 474 19.63 -16.34 10.72
N ASN A 475 19.83 -16.30 9.42
CA ASN A 475 20.43 -17.41 8.67
C ASN A 475 21.81 -17.13 8.10
N SER A 476 22.58 -16.19 8.64
CA SER A 476 23.98 -16.10 8.24
C SER A 476 24.86 -15.41 9.28
N LEU A 477 26.05 -15.92 9.40
CA LEU A 477 27.22 -15.36 10.06
C LEU A 477 27.19 -13.83 10.17
N ALA A 478 27.45 -13.33 11.37
CA ALA A 478 27.56 -11.93 11.74
C ALA A 478 28.31 -11.09 10.70
N TYR A 479 27.61 -10.23 9.99
CA TYR A 479 28.22 -9.25 9.10
C TYR A 479 27.63 -7.86 9.38
N TYR A 480 28.51 -6.87 9.52
CA TYR A 480 28.16 -5.46 9.45
C TYR A 480 27.54 -5.16 8.08
N TYR A 481 26.28 -4.74 8.05
CA TYR A 481 25.64 -4.30 6.84
C TYR A 481 25.83 -2.79 6.67
N ARG A 482 26.83 -2.42 5.86
CA ARG A 482 26.87 -1.08 5.25
C ARG A 482 26.45 -1.20 3.80
N THR A 483 25.25 -0.79 3.51
CA THR A 483 24.76 -0.77 2.12
C THR A 483 24.48 0.64 1.67
N ASN A 484 24.96 0.94 0.46
CA ASN A 484 24.55 2.11 -0.29
C ASN A 484 23.95 1.56 -1.57
N GLU A 485 22.65 1.67 -1.72
CA GLU A 485 21.93 1.20 -2.89
C GLU A 485 21.36 2.38 -3.65
N LEU A 486 21.74 2.53 -4.90
CA LEU A 486 21.08 3.44 -5.84
C LEU A 486 20.37 2.59 -6.88
N SER A 487 19.07 2.71 -6.95
CA SER A 487 18.26 1.94 -7.88
C SER A 487 17.29 2.80 -8.66
N HIS A 488 16.95 2.32 -9.84
CA HIS A 488 15.89 2.92 -10.67
C HIS A 488 15.02 1.83 -11.24
N GLU A 489 13.76 2.14 -11.42
CA GLU A 489 12.80 1.24 -12.02
C GLU A 489 11.96 1.99 -13.06
N ILE A 490 11.84 1.42 -14.24
CA ILE A 490 10.95 1.90 -15.28
C ILE A 490 9.88 0.84 -15.51
N ARG A 491 8.62 1.22 -15.38
CA ARG A 491 7.49 0.35 -15.68
C ARG A 491 6.65 0.97 -16.78
N LEU A 492 6.38 0.19 -17.80
CA LEU A 492 5.43 0.51 -18.86
C LEU A 492 4.46 -0.66 -18.95
N GLY A 493 3.18 -0.40 -18.95
CA GLY A 493 2.22 -1.49 -18.99
C GLY A 493 0.84 -1.08 -19.44
N LEU A 494 0.09 -2.13 -19.74
CA LEU A 494 -1.32 -2.10 -20.04
C LEU A 494 -2.05 -2.78 -18.88
N VAL A 495 -3.06 -2.13 -18.32
CA VAL A 495 -3.89 -2.72 -17.27
C VAL A 495 -5.32 -2.80 -17.79
N TYR A 496 -5.88 -3.99 -17.75
CA TYR A 496 -7.28 -4.24 -18.06
C TYR A 496 -7.98 -4.82 -16.83
N SER A 497 -8.97 -4.10 -16.31
CA SER A 497 -9.79 -4.54 -15.19
C SER A 497 -11.02 -5.27 -15.72
N ILE A 498 -11.17 -6.55 -15.37
CA ILE A 498 -12.27 -7.40 -15.85
C ILE A 498 -13.56 -7.06 -15.10
N PHE A 499 -13.46 -6.58 -13.84
CA PHE A 499 -14.60 -6.27 -12.96
C PHE A 499 -14.53 -4.85 -12.43
#